data_3fcc88b501d586daaf8b4e3206607f5d
#
_entry.id   3fcc88b501d586daaf8b4e3206607f5d
#
_cell.length_a   1.000
_cell.length_b   1.000
_cell.length_c   1.000
_cell.angle_alpha   90.00
_cell.angle_beta   90.00
_cell.angle_gamma   90.00
#
_symmetry.space_group_name_H-M   'P 1'
#
loop_
_entity.id
_entity.type
_entity.pdbx_description
1 polymer ?
#
loop_
_entity_poly.entity_id
_entity_poly.type
_entity_poly.pdbx_seq_one_letter_code
_entity_poly.pdbx_strand_id
1 'polypeptide(L)'
;MGKVISTHKGNMLFETKSGNHTILNDVPATSEWGGSDRAPTPPEYLIMSLSSCIAAFLVKYCKQVDINTEDMSVEVDFEKSDQPVHLKDIKVHISLPNAVIGKHEKALKRVCEHCVVHETLTHIDHIDISLSS
;
A
#
# COMPACT_ATOMS: atom_id res chain seq x y z
N MET A 1 -7.15 19.16 -3.77
CA MET A 1 -5.97 18.44 -4.29
C MET A 1 -5.03 18.08 -3.15
N GLY A 2 -4.56 16.85 -3.14
CA GLY A 2 -3.61 16.39 -2.13
C GLY A 2 -2.17 16.84 -2.41
N LYS A 3 -1.39 17.05 -1.36
CA LYS A 3 0.04 17.34 -1.47
C LYS A 3 0.79 16.51 -0.44
N VAL A 4 1.88 15.90 -0.89
CA VAL A 4 2.80 15.14 -0.04
C VAL A 4 4.20 15.74 -0.20
N ILE A 5 4.92 15.91 0.91
CA ILE A 5 6.26 16.48 0.92
C ILE A 5 7.19 15.56 1.68
N SER A 6 8.27 15.14 1.03
CA SER A 6 9.35 14.37 1.65
C SER A 6 10.57 15.25 1.86
N THR A 7 11.11 15.25 3.06
CA THR A 7 12.28 16.04 3.44
C THR A 7 13.39 15.14 3.92
N HIS A 8 14.61 15.36 3.41
CA HIS A 8 15.80 14.59 3.80
C HIS A 8 16.21 14.95 5.22
N LYS A 9 16.45 13.92 6.05
CA LYS A 9 16.82 14.05 7.46
C LYS A 9 18.20 13.46 7.80
N GLY A 10 19.00 13.20 6.78
CA GLY A 10 20.34 12.62 6.95
C GLY A 10 20.39 11.16 6.51
N ASN A 11 21.52 10.74 5.97
CA ASN A 11 21.70 9.41 5.37
C ASN A 11 20.54 9.10 4.42
N MET A 12 19.82 8.04 4.64
CA MET A 12 18.65 7.66 3.82
C MET A 12 17.34 7.79 4.60
N LEU A 13 17.33 8.60 5.66
CA LEU A 13 16.13 8.88 6.43
C LEU A 13 15.37 10.06 5.82
N PHE A 14 14.09 9.86 5.58
CA PHE A 14 13.19 10.89 5.09
C PHE A 14 11.97 11.00 6.00
N GLU A 15 11.54 12.23 6.21
CA GLU A 15 10.27 12.54 6.85
C GLU A 15 9.28 12.94 5.78
N THR A 16 8.15 12.26 5.70
CA THR A 16 7.15 12.50 4.67
C THR A 16 5.83 12.91 5.31
N LYS A 17 5.29 14.04 4.86
CA LYS A 17 4.08 14.63 5.43
C LYS A 17 2.95 14.69 4.41
N SER A 18 1.75 14.36 4.88
CA SER A 18 0.51 14.56 4.15
C SER A 18 -0.49 15.21 5.12
N GLY A 19 -0.81 16.50 4.90
CA GLY A 19 -1.62 17.27 5.85
C GLY A 19 -0.96 17.30 7.24
N ASN A 20 -1.68 16.86 8.26
CA ASN A 20 -1.19 16.80 9.64
C ASN A 20 -0.53 15.47 10.01
N HIS A 21 -0.36 14.57 9.05
CA HIS A 21 0.20 13.26 9.30
C HIS A 21 1.64 13.18 8.80
N THR A 22 2.48 12.51 9.58
CA THR A 22 3.90 12.35 9.27
C THR A 22 4.29 10.89 9.39
N ILE A 23 5.05 10.40 8.39
CA ILE A 23 5.71 9.10 8.45
C ILE A 23 7.20 9.28 8.25
N LEU A 24 7.97 8.27 8.66
CA LEU A 24 9.39 8.16 8.36
C LEU A 24 9.61 7.04 7.36
N ASN A 25 10.61 7.18 6.50
CA ASN A 25 11.09 6.09 5.65
C ASN A 25 12.60 6.08 5.63
N ASP A 26 13.15 4.88 5.46
CA ASP A 26 14.58 4.60 5.49
C ASP A 26 14.85 3.43 4.56
N VAL A 27 16.06 2.91 4.55
CA VAL A 27 16.40 1.67 3.85
C VAL A 27 17.14 0.74 4.83
N PRO A 28 17.21 -0.58 4.55
CA PRO A 28 17.90 -1.50 5.45
C PRO A 28 19.34 -1.12 5.71
N ALA A 29 19.84 -1.43 6.90
CA ALA A 29 21.23 -1.17 7.27
C ALA A 29 22.21 -1.96 6.39
N THR A 30 21.79 -3.09 5.84
CA THR A 30 22.58 -3.92 4.91
C THR A 30 22.56 -3.38 3.48
N SER A 31 21.76 -2.36 3.19
CA SER A 31 21.67 -1.74 1.87
C SER A 31 22.95 -0.97 1.54
N GLU A 32 23.41 -1.05 0.30
CA GLU A 32 24.50 -0.23 -0.23
C GLU A 32 24.17 1.28 -0.22
N TRP A 33 22.91 1.63 -0.02
CA TRP A 33 22.44 3.02 0.01
C TRP A 33 22.75 3.76 1.31
N GLY A 34 23.22 3.04 2.34
CA GLY A 34 23.61 3.66 3.61
C GLY A 34 22.48 3.91 4.60
N GLY A 35 21.47 3.04 4.58
CA GLY A 35 20.35 3.12 5.51
C GLY A 35 20.68 2.65 6.92
N SER A 36 19.75 2.86 7.83
CA SER A 36 19.85 2.46 9.25
C SER A 36 18.65 1.65 9.73
N ASP A 37 17.76 1.26 8.81
CA ASP A 37 16.57 0.44 9.09
C ASP A 37 15.68 1.00 10.21
N ARG A 38 15.53 2.33 10.25
CA ARG A 38 14.73 3.02 11.27
C ARG A 38 13.26 3.08 10.95
N ALA A 39 12.88 2.76 9.73
CA ALA A 39 11.51 2.83 9.23
C ALA A 39 11.36 1.99 7.98
N PRO A 40 10.10 1.69 7.55
CA PRO A 40 9.88 0.99 6.29
C PRO A 40 10.45 1.72 5.09
N THR A 41 10.75 0.96 4.05
CA THR A 41 11.19 1.50 2.76
C THR A 41 10.01 2.09 1.98
N PRO A 42 10.26 3.00 1.02
CA PRO A 42 9.20 3.51 0.15
C PRO A 42 8.41 2.42 -0.59
N PRO A 43 9.04 1.38 -1.19
CA PRO A 43 8.27 0.28 -1.79
C PRO A 43 7.35 -0.43 -0.82
N GLU A 44 7.79 -0.64 0.43
CA GLU A 44 6.94 -1.24 1.46
C GLU A 44 5.72 -0.37 1.77
N TYR A 45 5.89 0.95 1.81
CA TYR A 45 4.76 1.87 2.01
C TYR A 45 3.75 1.80 0.87
N LEU A 46 4.20 1.61 -0.36
CA LEU A 46 3.29 1.42 -1.50
C LEU A 46 2.42 0.18 -1.29
N ILE A 47 3.03 -0.92 -0.88
CA ILE A 47 2.31 -2.17 -0.64
C ILE A 47 1.41 -2.06 0.62
N MET A 48 1.88 -1.40 1.67
CA MET A 48 1.06 -1.12 2.85
C MET A 48 -0.20 -0.33 2.49
N SER A 49 -0.06 0.67 1.61
CA SER A 49 -1.20 1.47 1.17
C SER A 49 -2.21 0.62 0.39
N LEU A 50 -1.72 -0.29 -0.45
CA LEU A 50 -2.58 -1.20 -1.20
C LEU A 50 -3.37 -2.11 -0.25
N SER A 51 -2.69 -2.77 0.70
CA SER A 51 -3.33 -3.70 1.63
C SER A 51 -4.36 -3.00 2.51
N SER A 52 -4.03 -1.85 3.08
CA SER A 52 -4.95 -1.11 3.96
C SER A 52 -6.12 -0.49 3.19
N CYS A 53 -5.91 -0.07 1.95
CA CYS A 53 -6.98 0.45 1.10
C CYS A 53 -8.00 -0.67 0.77
N ILE A 54 -7.51 -1.84 0.39
CA ILE A 54 -8.35 -3.00 0.15
C ILE A 54 -9.15 -3.35 1.40
N ALA A 55 -8.47 -3.39 2.56
CA ALA A 55 -9.12 -3.67 3.85
C ALA A 55 -10.25 -2.68 4.15
N ALA A 56 -10.02 -1.39 3.92
CA ALA A 56 -11.02 -0.35 4.16
C ALA A 56 -12.28 -0.54 3.29
N PHE A 57 -12.09 -0.82 2.00
CA PHE A 57 -13.21 -1.07 1.09
C PHE A 57 -13.98 -2.35 1.47
N LEU A 58 -13.26 -3.40 1.89
CA LEU A 58 -13.89 -4.63 2.37
C LEU A 58 -14.73 -4.41 3.61
N VAL A 59 -14.21 -3.68 4.60
CA VAL A 59 -14.95 -3.37 5.82
C VAL A 59 -16.23 -2.61 5.49
N LYS A 60 -16.14 -1.62 4.59
CA LYS A 60 -17.31 -0.86 4.16
C LYS A 60 -18.37 -1.75 3.53
N TYR A 61 -17.97 -2.61 2.60
CA TYR A 61 -18.89 -3.54 1.95
C TYR A 61 -19.50 -4.55 2.93
N CYS A 62 -18.66 -5.18 3.74
CA CYS A 62 -19.10 -6.19 4.70
C CYS A 62 -20.12 -5.62 5.70
N LYS A 63 -19.94 -4.35 6.08
CA LYS A 63 -20.88 -3.66 6.96
C LYS A 63 -22.27 -3.49 6.31
N GLN A 64 -22.28 -3.24 4.98
CA GLN A 64 -23.54 -3.07 4.24
C GLN A 64 -24.31 -4.37 4.07
N VAL A 65 -23.65 -5.52 4.03
CA VAL A 65 -24.27 -6.83 3.80
C VAL A 65 -24.19 -7.74 5.02
N ASP A 66 -23.82 -7.17 6.17
CA ASP A 66 -23.78 -7.85 7.46
C ASP A 66 -22.86 -9.08 7.51
N ILE A 67 -21.65 -8.91 6.95
CA ILE A 67 -20.58 -9.91 7.04
C ILE A 67 -19.66 -9.55 8.21
N ASN A 68 -19.33 -10.53 9.04
CA ASN A 68 -18.46 -10.35 10.21
C ASN A 68 -17.00 -10.17 9.76
N THR A 69 -16.38 -9.04 10.14
CA THR A 69 -15.00 -8.70 9.81
C THR A 69 -14.03 -8.90 10.98
N GLU A 70 -14.47 -9.50 12.07
CA GLU A 70 -13.59 -9.76 13.21
C GLU A 70 -12.38 -10.60 12.78
N ASP A 71 -11.19 -10.17 13.17
CA ASP A 71 -9.90 -10.79 12.82
C ASP A 71 -9.63 -10.85 11.31
N MET A 72 -10.29 -10.03 10.51
CA MET A 72 -10.00 -9.89 9.09
C MET A 72 -8.56 -9.45 8.87
N SER A 73 -7.89 -10.07 7.90
CA SER A 73 -6.57 -9.64 7.47
C SER A 73 -6.47 -9.61 5.95
N VAL A 74 -5.60 -8.72 5.48
CA VAL A 74 -5.23 -8.62 4.06
C VAL A 74 -3.73 -8.77 3.98
N GLU A 75 -3.28 -9.87 3.39
CA GLU A 75 -1.87 -10.18 3.21
C GLU A 75 -1.50 -9.92 1.76
N VAL A 76 -0.36 -9.27 1.54
CA VAL A 76 0.13 -8.98 0.20
C VAL A 76 1.56 -9.47 0.07
N ASP A 77 1.77 -10.40 -0.86
CA ASP A 77 3.10 -10.85 -1.26
C ASP A 77 3.53 -10.08 -2.51
N PHE A 78 4.82 -9.80 -2.59
CA PHE A 78 5.37 -9.07 -3.74
C PHE A 78 6.84 -9.40 -3.92
N GLU A 79 7.32 -9.20 -5.14
CA GLU A 79 8.71 -9.37 -5.50
C GLU A 79 9.25 -8.10 -6.16
N LYS A 80 10.56 -7.96 -6.19
CA LYS A 80 11.24 -6.85 -6.86
C LYS A 80 11.95 -7.36 -8.10
N SER A 81 11.73 -6.68 -9.23
CA SER A 81 12.50 -6.87 -10.46
C SER A 81 13.54 -5.77 -10.58
N ASP A 82 14.69 -6.08 -11.18
CA ASP A 82 15.78 -5.12 -11.33
C ASP A 82 15.87 -4.51 -12.73
N GLN A 83 15.17 -5.07 -13.74
CA GLN A 83 15.27 -4.58 -15.13
C GLN A 83 13.90 -4.56 -15.82
N PRO A 84 13.15 -3.44 -15.78
CA PRO A 84 13.41 -2.24 -14.99
C PRO A 84 13.13 -2.50 -13.50
N VAL A 85 13.68 -1.67 -12.64
CA VAL A 85 13.43 -1.77 -11.20
C VAL A 85 11.96 -1.43 -10.91
N HIS A 86 11.22 -2.40 -10.38
CA HIS A 86 9.82 -2.23 -10.02
C HIS A 86 9.36 -3.40 -9.14
N LEU A 87 8.23 -3.25 -8.49
CA LEU A 87 7.58 -4.34 -7.80
C LEU A 87 6.70 -5.13 -8.76
N LYS A 88 6.70 -6.44 -8.61
CA LYS A 88 5.94 -7.35 -9.46
C LYS A 88 5.40 -8.53 -8.68
N ASP A 89 4.62 -9.37 -9.35
CA ASP A 89 4.04 -10.58 -8.77
C ASP A 89 3.30 -10.27 -7.47
N ILE A 90 2.53 -9.20 -7.51
CA ILE A 90 1.75 -8.73 -6.37
C ILE A 90 0.53 -9.62 -6.21
N LYS A 91 0.46 -10.34 -5.09
CA LYS A 91 -0.62 -11.26 -4.78
C LYS A 91 -1.28 -10.86 -3.48
N VAL A 92 -2.59 -10.72 -3.51
CA VAL A 92 -3.39 -10.32 -2.36
C VAL A 92 -4.20 -11.52 -1.89
N HIS A 93 -4.08 -11.83 -0.60
CA HIS A 93 -4.90 -12.84 0.05
C HIS A 93 -5.69 -12.22 1.20
N ILE A 94 -6.99 -12.47 1.21
CA ILE A 94 -7.91 -11.94 2.22
C ILE A 94 -8.39 -13.10 3.09
N SER A 95 -8.31 -12.91 4.40
CA SER A 95 -8.83 -13.86 5.38
C SER A 95 -9.96 -13.21 6.16
N LEU A 96 -11.11 -13.87 6.20
CA LEU A 96 -12.29 -13.50 6.97
C LEU A 96 -12.67 -14.69 7.84
N PRO A 97 -11.90 -14.97 8.92
CA PRO A 97 -12.04 -16.23 9.66
C PRO A 97 -13.37 -16.39 10.40
N ASN A 98 -14.05 -15.27 10.70
CA ASN A 98 -15.31 -15.31 11.41
C ASN A 98 -16.54 -15.00 10.54
N ALA A 99 -16.35 -15.06 9.21
CA ALA A 99 -17.42 -14.77 8.26
C ALA A 99 -17.92 -16.01 7.55
N VAL A 100 -19.19 -15.96 7.15
CA VAL A 100 -19.76 -16.89 6.19
C VAL A 100 -19.84 -16.16 4.85
N ILE A 101 -18.90 -16.47 3.97
CA ILE A 101 -18.74 -15.74 2.69
C ILE A 101 -19.81 -16.17 1.68
N GLY A 102 -19.89 -17.48 1.40
CA GLY A 102 -20.91 -18.07 0.55
C GLY A 102 -21.10 -17.32 -0.79
N LYS A 103 -22.30 -16.82 -0.99
CA LYS A 103 -22.71 -16.11 -2.21
C LYS A 103 -21.97 -14.77 -2.43
N HIS A 104 -21.30 -14.25 -1.41
CA HIS A 104 -20.63 -12.95 -1.48
C HIS A 104 -19.20 -13.01 -2.04
N GLU A 105 -18.66 -14.19 -2.36
CA GLU A 105 -17.26 -14.32 -2.77
C GLU A 105 -16.93 -13.44 -3.98
N LYS A 106 -17.75 -13.48 -5.04
CA LYS A 106 -17.52 -12.68 -6.25
C LYS A 106 -17.58 -11.18 -5.96
N ALA A 107 -18.55 -10.76 -5.15
CA ALA A 107 -18.71 -9.35 -4.79
C ALA A 107 -17.52 -8.86 -3.96
N LEU A 108 -17.01 -9.67 -3.03
CA LEU A 108 -15.85 -9.34 -2.22
C LEU A 108 -14.60 -9.17 -3.09
N LYS A 109 -14.36 -10.06 -4.06
CA LYS A 109 -13.25 -9.91 -5.00
C LYS A 109 -13.36 -8.64 -5.82
N ARG A 110 -14.55 -8.32 -6.30
CA ARG A 110 -14.80 -7.11 -7.07
C ARG A 110 -14.52 -5.85 -6.27
N VAL A 111 -14.92 -5.83 -5.00
CA VAL A 111 -14.65 -4.71 -4.09
C VAL A 111 -13.15 -4.47 -3.95
N CYS A 112 -12.35 -5.52 -3.84
CA CYS A 112 -10.89 -5.41 -3.76
C CYS A 112 -10.29 -4.77 -5.00
N GLU A 113 -10.83 -5.07 -6.18
CA GLU A 113 -10.35 -4.55 -7.46
C GLU A 113 -10.75 -3.09 -7.70
N HIS A 114 -11.69 -2.56 -6.93
CA HIS A 114 -12.18 -1.18 -7.05
C HIS A 114 -11.69 -0.24 -5.95
N CYS A 115 -10.70 -0.64 -5.15
CA CYS A 115 -10.12 0.28 -4.18
C CYS A 115 -9.28 1.35 -4.90
N VAL A 116 -9.20 2.55 -4.31
CA VAL A 116 -8.54 3.69 -4.96
C VAL A 116 -7.09 3.39 -5.32
N VAL A 117 -6.34 2.74 -4.43
CA VAL A 117 -4.92 2.43 -4.69
C VAL A 117 -4.79 1.41 -5.83
N HIS A 118 -5.60 0.35 -5.82
CA HIS A 118 -5.59 -0.65 -6.88
C HIS A 118 -5.91 0.00 -8.24
N GLU A 119 -6.98 0.79 -8.31
CA GLU A 119 -7.38 1.49 -9.54
C GLU A 119 -6.26 2.43 -10.02
N THR A 120 -5.61 3.15 -9.10
CA THR A 120 -4.50 4.04 -9.45
C THR A 120 -3.34 3.26 -10.05
N LEU A 121 -2.92 2.16 -9.41
CA LEU A 121 -1.79 1.35 -9.89
C LEU A 121 -2.04 0.73 -11.27
N THR A 122 -3.28 0.42 -11.60
CA THR A 122 -3.62 -0.21 -12.88
C THR A 122 -3.93 0.79 -14.00
N HIS A 123 -4.13 2.08 -13.67
CA HIS A 123 -4.52 3.11 -14.63
C HIS A 123 -3.55 4.27 -14.78
N ILE A 124 -2.47 4.31 -13.96
CA ILE A 124 -1.50 5.39 -14.04
C ILE A 124 -0.66 5.25 -15.32
N ASP A 125 -0.55 6.31 -16.11
CA ASP A 125 0.18 6.28 -17.37
C ASP A 125 1.27 7.34 -17.44
N HIS A 126 1.24 8.36 -16.60
CA HIS A 126 2.18 9.46 -16.67
C HIS A 126 2.38 10.16 -15.33
N ILE A 127 3.64 10.49 -15.02
CA ILE A 127 4.03 11.26 -13.85
C ILE A 127 4.95 12.38 -14.32
N ASP A 128 4.54 13.62 -14.10
CA ASP A 128 5.34 14.80 -14.44
C ASP A 128 6.40 15.06 -13.37
N ILE A 129 7.64 15.29 -13.79
CA ILE A 129 8.74 15.60 -12.87
C ILE A 129 9.36 16.92 -13.27
N SER A 130 9.50 17.83 -12.31
CA SER A 130 10.19 19.10 -12.51
C SER A 130 11.28 19.27 -11.45
N LEU A 131 12.25 20.13 -11.75
CA LEU A 131 13.39 20.38 -10.88
C LEU A 131 13.60 21.88 -10.74
N SER A 132 13.90 22.32 -9.53
CA SER A 132 14.34 23.69 -9.28
C SER A 132 15.53 23.70 -8.33
N SER A 133 16.31 24.75 -8.39
CA SER A 133 17.46 24.93 -7.49
C SER A 133 17.19 26.05 -6.48
#